data_13f428b2b4f79a74fe98cd85a9cac447
#
_entry.id   13f428b2b4f79a74fe98cd85a9cac447
#
_cell.length_a   1.000
_cell.length_b   1.000
_cell.length_c   1.000
_cell.angle_alpha   90.00
_cell.angle_beta   90.00
_cell.angle_gamma   90.00
#
_symmetry.space_group_name_H-M   'P 1'
#
loop_
_entity.id
_entity.type
_entity.pdbx_description
1 polymer ?
#
loop_
_entity_poly.entity_id
_entity_poly.type
_entity_poly.pdbx_seq_one_letter_code
_entity_poly.pdbx_strand_id
1 'polypeptide(L)'
;MTNCLFFGDSITYGEYDGILGGWVDNLKRYCHSRYCNDDSKEVSIFNLGIGGETTEGLIKRFDVEFSARKSPFDNLIFLSYGVNDLAINDNVQIVSKEQYKKNLQNVIRKAKEATEKIFLISILPISSKIDGVISSTGKFRTIKAIQEYNEVLKNLAKENGLEFIDTYSVFFDTKEDNLSKDSVHPNEKGCQLISEIIKSIIEKYL
;
A
#
# COMPACT_ATOMS: atom_id res chain seq x y z
N MET A 1 -8.60 -9.13 19.86
CA MET A 1 -7.53 -8.19 19.43
C MET A 1 -7.11 -8.55 18.01
N THR A 2 -7.26 -7.62 17.08
CA THR A 2 -6.90 -7.80 15.66
C THR A 2 -5.71 -6.89 15.34
N ASN A 3 -4.67 -7.43 14.70
CA ASN A 3 -3.53 -6.63 14.24
C ASN A 3 -3.59 -6.42 12.73
N CYS A 4 -3.53 -5.17 12.30
CA CYS A 4 -3.47 -4.77 10.90
C CYS A 4 -2.05 -4.30 10.57
N LEU A 5 -1.38 -4.98 9.67
CA LEU A 5 0.00 -4.71 9.28
C LEU A 5 0.02 -4.16 7.85
N PHE A 6 0.42 -2.91 7.70
CA PHE A 6 0.47 -2.21 6.42
C PHE A 6 1.90 -2.14 5.90
N PHE A 7 2.28 -3.10 5.08
CA PHE A 7 3.56 -3.12 4.39
C PHE A 7 3.48 -2.28 3.11
N GLY A 8 4.43 -1.39 2.92
CA GLY A 8 4.47 -0.54 1.74
C GLY A 8 5.68 0.38 1.70
N ASP A 9 5.64 1.30 0.78
CA ASP A 9 6.67 2.31 0.53
C ASP A 9 6.35 3.67 1.19
N SER A 10 6.84 4.78 0.61
CA SER A 10 6.59 6.15 1.08
C SER A 10 5.10 6.53 1.10
N ILE A 11 4.29 5.96 0.23
CA ILE A 11 2.85 6.22 0.20
C ILE A 11 2.18 5.61 1.44
N THR A 12 2.58 4.41 1.84
CA THR A 12 2.12 3.77 3.07
C THR A 12 2.68 4.46 4.31
N TYR A 13 3.94 4.89 4.27
CA TYR A 13 4.55 5.69 5.33
C TYR A 13 3.77 6.98 5.60
N GLY A 14 3.15 7.57 4.57
CA GLY A 14 2.36 8.80 4.66
C GLY A 14 3.17 10.06 4.33
N GLU A 15 4.18 9.92 3.46
CA GLU A 15 5.03 11.04 3.05
C GLU A 15 4.19 12.14 2.41
N TYR A 16 4.44 13.39 2.83
CA TYR A 16 3.77 14.63 2.41
C TYR A 16 2.33 14.86 2.89
N ASP A 17 1.80 14.05 3.81
CA ASP A 17 0.63 14.44 4.61
C ASP A 17 1.08 15.18 5.87
N GLY A 18 1.12 16.51 5.76
CA GLY A 18 1.55 17.39 6.87
C GLY A 18 0.53 17.58 7.99
N ILE A 19 -0.69 17.06 7.83
CA ILE A 19 -1.78 17.26 8.80
C ILE A 19 -1.96 16.02 9.68
N LEU A 20 -2.05 14.85 9.07
CA LEU A 20 -2.48 13.62 9.74
C LEU A 20 -1.41 12.53 9.77
N GLY A 21 -0.30 12.72 9.08
CA GLY A 21 0.80 11.75 9.03
C GLY A 21 0.55 10.56 8.11
N GLY A 22 -0.40 10.68 7.19
CA GLY A 22 -0.71 9.66 6.19
C GLY A 22 -1.96 8.84 6.49
N TRP A 23 -2.38 8.08 5.50
CA TRP A 23 -3.63 7.31 5.54
C TRP A 23 -3.62 6.18 6.59
N VAL A 24 -2.47 5.56 6.86
CA VAL A 24 -2.35 4.51 7.90
C VAL A 24 -2.49 5.10 9.30
N ASP A 25 -1.89 6.27 9.54
CA ASP A 25 -2.02 6.96 10.83
C ASP A 25 -3.42 7.51 11.05
N ASN A 26 -4.15 7.88 9.98
CA ASN A 26 -5.58 8.17 10.04
C ASN A 26 -6.39 6.97 10.53
N LEU A 27 -6.13 5.79 9.98
CA LEU A 27 -6.79 4.55 10.40
C LEU A 27 -6.46 4.22 11.86
N LYS A 28 -5.23 4.40 12.28
CA LYS A 28 -4.81 4.18 13.67
C LYS A 28 -5.60 5.07 14.63
N ARG A 29 -5.69 6.37 14.34
CA ARG A 29 -6.50 7.29 15.18
C ARG A 29 -7.97 6.92 15.19
N TYR A 30 -8.52 6.54 14.05
CA TYR A 30 -9.90 6.08 13.96
C TYR A 30 -10.14 4.85 14.85
N CYS A 31 -9.33 3.81 14.74
CA CYS A 31 -9.48 2.59 15.55
C CYS A 31 -9.33 2.87 17.05
N HIS A 32 -8.35 3.68 17.43
CA HIS A 32 -8.15 4.06 18.83
C HIS A 32 -9.34 4.89 19.37
N SER A 33 -9.87 5.83 18.55
CA SER A 33 -11.05 6.61 18.95
C SER A 33 -12.28 5.72 19.16
N ARG A 34 -12.49 4.74 18.28
CA ARG A 34 -13.60 3.78 18.41
C ARG A 34 -13.45 2.94 19.68
N TYR A 35 -12.26 2.43 19.95
CA TYR A 35 -11.99 1.65 21.16
C TYR A 35 -12.20 2.46 22.45
N CYS A 36 -11.78 3.74 22.46
CA CYS A 36 -11.91 4.59 23.65
C CYS A 36 -13.32 5.12 23.91
N ASN A 37 -14.14 5.29 22.86
CA ASN A 37 -15.43 5.98 22.99
C ASN A 37 -16.64 5.06 22.75
N ASP A 38 -16.44 3.91 22.15
CA ASP A 38 -17.48 2.94 21.81
C ASP A 38 -17.10 1.55 22.37
N ASP A 39 -18.04 0.64 22.42
CA ASP A 39 -17.78 -0.77 22.79
C ASP A 39 -17.17 -1.59 21.63
N SER A 40 -16.30 -0.96 20.83
CA SER A 40 -15.64 -1.66 19.71
C SER A 40 -14.49 -2.55 20.16
N LYS A 41 -14.17 -3.56 19.35
CA LYS A 41 -13.03 -4.44 19.62
C LYS A 41 -11.73 -3.70 19.42
N GLU A 42 -10.69 -4.13 20.13
CA GLU A 42 -9.34 -3.61 19.95
C GLU A 42 -8.76 -4.01 18.60
N VAL A 43 -8.41 -3.01 17.79
CA VAL A 43 -7.69 -3.15 16.50
C VAL A 43 -6.42 -2.33 16.55
N SER A 44 -5.28 -3.02 16.47
CA SER A 44 -3.95 -2.38 16.44
C SER A 44 -3.49 -2.16 15.00
N ILE A 45 -3.08 -0.96 14.67
CA ILE A 45 -2.61 -0.54 13.34
C ILE A 45 -1.10 -0.35 13.36
N PHE A 46 -0.39 -1.06 12.48
CA PHE A 46 1.07 -0.97 12.32
C PHE A 46 1.40 -0.42 10.93
N ASN A 47 1.90 0.81 10.90
CA ASN A 47 2.46 1.40 9.70
C ASN A 47 3.88 0.84 9.48
N LEU A 48 4.07 0.06 8.43
CA LEU A 48 5.34 -0.56 8.05
C LEU A 48 5.82 -0.03 6.69
N GLY A 49 5.46 1.21 6.36
CA GLY A 49 5.92 1.91 5.16
C GLY A 49 7.38 2.32 5.29
N ILE A 50 8.16 2.15 4.22
CA ILE A 50 9.56 2.63 4.11
C ILE A 50 9.72 3.41 2.82
N GLY A 51 10.16 4.67 2.91
CA GLY A 51 10.36 5.55 1.76
C GLY A 51 11.26 4.93 0.69
N GLY A 52 10.80 4.94 -0.56
CA GLY A 52 11.56 4.43 -1.69
C GLY A 52 11.65 2.91 -1.83
N GLU A 53 11.07 2.15 -0.90
CA GLU A 53 11.19 0.69 -0.88
C GLU A 53 10.49 0.03 -2.07
N THR A 54 11.07 -1.08 -2.54
CA THR A 54 10.51 -1.99 -3.55
C THR A 54 10.15 -3.33 -2.91
N THR A 55 9.53 -4.21 -3.68
CA THR A 55 9.26 -5.59 -3.25
C THR A 55 10.52 -6.39 -2.92
N GLU A 56 11.71 -6.00 -3.41
CA GLU A 56 12.97 -6.61 -3.01
C GLU A 56 13.37 -6.26 -1.56
N GLY A 57 13.04 -5.06 -1.09
CA GLY A 57 13.17 -4.70 0.32
C GLY A 57 12.17 -5.46 1.19
N LEU A 58 10.91 -5.51 0.75
CA LEU A 58 9.85 -6.25 1.44
C LEU A 58 10.24 -7.71 1.74
N ILE A 59 10.73 -8.47 0.77
CA ILE A 59 11.09 -9.89 0.99
C ILE A 59 12.21 -10.08 2.02
N LYS A 60 13.07 -9.07 2.23
CA LYS A 60 14.17 -9.13 3.21
C LYS A 60 13.71 -8.91 4.64
N ARG A 61 12.63 -8.12 4.84
CA ARG A 61 12.19 -7.74 6.18
C ARG A 61 10.86 -8.36 6.62
N PHE A 62 10.08 -8.93 5.69
CA PHE A 62 8.74 -9.40 5.97
C PHE A 62 8.67 -10.33 7.19
N ASP A 63 9.51 -11.36 7.25
CA ASP A 63 9.46 -12.37 8.31
C ASP A 63 9.73 -11.76 9.70
N VAL A 64 10.71 -10.88 9.80
CA VAL A 64 11.10 -10.23 11.08
C VAL A 64 10.01 -9.26 11.52
N GLU A 65 9.52 -8.40 10.61
CA GLU A 65 8.49 -7.41 10.91
C GLU A 65 7.15 -8.07 11.26
N PHE A 66 6.77 -9.09 10.50
CA PHE A 66 5.55 -9.83 10.75
C PHE A 66 5.61 -10.59 12.08
N SER A 67 6.70 -11.32 12.34
CA SER A 67 6.87 -12.09 13.58
C SER A 67 6.83 -11.22 14.82
N ALA A 68 7.38 -10.00 14.75
CA ALA A 68 7.39 -9.05 15.86
C ALA A 68 6.02 -8.45 16.19
N ARG A 69 5.08 -8.47 15.24
CA ARG A 69 3.79 -7.73 15.37
C ARG A 69 2.54 -8.60 15.15
N LYS A 70 2.70 -9.86 14.78
CA LYS A 70 1.52 -10.73 14.60
C LYS A 70 0.78 -10.92 15.92
N SER A 71 -0.54 -10.88 15.85
CA SER A 71 -1.42 -11.26 16.94
C SER A 71 -1.52 -12.79 17.02
N PRO A 72 -1.70 -13.39 18.22
CA PRO A 72 -2.05 -14.79 18.35
C PRO A 72 -3.50 -15.08 17.92
N PHE A 73 -4.31 -14.03 17.66
CA PHE A 73 -5.71 -14.15 17.26
C PHE A 73 -5.88 -13.84 15.76
N ASP A 74 -6.14 -12.59 15.43
CA ASP A 74 -6.42 -12.14 14.06
C ASP A 74 -5.31 -11.24 13.50
N ASN A 75 -4.95 -11.49 12.25
CA ASN A 75 -3.99 -10.65 11.52
C ASN A 75 -4.55 -10.29 10.14
N LEU A 76 -4.55 -9.01 9.81
CA LEU A 76 -4.84 -8.48 8.49
C LEU A 76 -3.54 -7.94 7.90
N ILE A 77 -3.16 -8.41 6.72
CA ILE A 77 -1.92 -8.00 6.05
C ILE A 77 -2.29 -7.23 4.79
N PHE A 78 -1.84 -6.00 4.72
CA PHE A 78 -2.02 -5.13 3.55
C PHE A 78 -0.67 -4.94 2.86
N LEU A 79 -0.64 -5.20 1.54
CA LEU A 79 0.56 -5.03 0.71
C LEU A 79 0.29 -3.92 -0.31
N SER A 80 1.04 -2.83 -0.21
CA SER A 80 0.93 -1.64 -1.05
C SER A 80 2.29 -1.27 -1.64
N TYR A 81 2.66 -1.91 -2.75
CA TYR A 81 3.95 -1.75 -3.43
C TYR A 81 3.76 -1.62 -4.93
N GLY A 82 4.75 -1.01 -5.58
CA GLY A 82 4.91 -1.08 -7.01
C GLY A 82 5.34 0.23 -7.68
N VAL A 83 5.03 1.41 -7.13
CA VAL A 83 5.41 2.70 -7.74
C VAL A 83 6.92 2.88 -7.83
N ASN A 84 7.70 2.22 -6.96
CA ASN A 84 9.15 2.18 -7.04
C ASN A 84 9.66 1.02 -7.88
N ASP A 85 8.98 -0.14 -7.81
CA ASP A 85 9.35 -1.32 -8.62
C ASP A 85 9.28 -1.04 -10.12
N LEU A 86 8.17 -0.45 -10.58
CA LEU A 86 7.93 -0.15 -11.99
C LEU A 86 8.78 1.00 -12.55
N ALA A 87 9.43 1.75 -11.69
CA ALA A 87 10.23 2.89 -12.13
C ALA A 87 11.46 2.45 -12.92
N ILE A 88 11.85 3.27 -13.90
CA ILE A 88 13.10 3.13 -14.65
C ILE A 88 14.07 4.20 -14.14
N ASN A 89 15.28 3.81 -13.81
CA ASN A 89 16.38 4.69 -13.46
C ASN A 89 17.59 4.34 -14.31
N ASP A 90 18.26 5.31 -14.91
CA ASP A 90 19.40 5.10 -15.80
C ASP A 90 19.14 4.06 -16.91
N ASN A 91 17.95 4.11 -17.51
CA ASN A 91 17.44 3.16 -18.51
C ASN A 91 17.30 1.70 -18.03
N VAL A 92 17.38 1.46 -16.71
CA VAL A 92 17.20 0.13 -16.12
C VAL A 92 15.91 0.14 -15.27
N GLN A 93 15.04 -0.84 -15.51
CA GLN A 93 13.86 -1.05 -14.67
C GLN A 93 14.30 -1.53 -13.29
N ILE A 94 13.82 -0.89 -12.23
CA ILE A 94 14.26 -1.18 -10.86
C ILE A 94 13.89 -2.61 -10.47
N VAL A 95 12.64 -3.03 -10.71
CA VAL A 95 12.19 -4.41 -10.53
C VAL A 95 11.31 -4.81 -11.70
N SER A 96 11.65 -5.87 -12.42
CA SER A 96 10.83 -6.34 -13.54
C SER A 96 9.46 -6.85 -13.07
N LYS A 97 8.46 -6.87 -13.97
CA LYS A 97 7.12 -7.42 -13.67
C LYS A 97 7.18 -8.86 -13.17
N GLU A 98 8.05 -9.67 -13.76
CA GLU A 98 8.25 -11.06 -13.38
C GLU A 98 8.81 -11.18 -11.97
N GLN A 99 9.81 -10.35 -11.64
CA GLN A 99 10.41 -10.34 -10.30
C GLN A 99 9.45 -9.78 -9.26
N TYR A 100 8.73 -8.71 -9.59
CA TYR A 100 7.66 -8.14 -8.77
C TYR A 100 6.60 -9.19 -8.40
N LYS A 101 6.09 -9.94 -9.41
CA LYS A 101 5.16 -11.05 -9.19
C LYS A 101 5.76 -12.10 -8.25
N LYS A 102 6.99 -12.55 -8.49
CA LYS A 102 7.68 -13.56 -7.66
C LYS A 102 7.88 -13.11 -6.22
N ASN A 103 8.27 -11.84 -6.02
CA ASN A 103 8.47 -11.28 -4.69
C ASN A 103 7.17 -11.29 -3.89
N LEU A 104 6.07 -10.81 -4.48
CA LEU A 104 4.76 -10.81 -3.84
C LEU A 104 4.23 -12.22 -3.60
N GLN A 105 4.40 -13.16 -4.54
CA GLN A 105 4.03 -14.57 -4.33
C GLN A 105 4.76 -15.19 -3.14
N ASN A 106 6.05 -14.88 -2.97
CA ASN A 106 6.82 -15.36 -1.82
C ASN A 106 6.25 -14.81 -0.49
N VAL A 107 5.95 -13.50 -0.44
CA VAL A 107 5.36 -12.87 0.75
C VAL A 107 3.96 -13.41 1.04
N ILE A 108 3.11 -13.53 0.02
CA ILE A 108 1.76 -14.10 0.16
C ILE A 108 1.82 -15.52 0.71
N ARG A 109 2.70 -16.38 0.19
CA ARG A 109 2.88 -17.75 0.68
C ARG A 109 3.23 -17.77 2.17
N LYS A 110 4.19 -16.94 2.60
CA LYS A 110 4.59 -16.83 4.00
C LYS A 110 3.46 -16.26 4.89
N ALA A 111 2.76 -15.25 4.41
CA ALA A 111 1.64 -14.66 5.14
C ALA A 111 0.49 -15.66 5.36
N LYS A 112 0.23 -16.52 4.37
CA LYS A 112 -0.79 -17.59 4.45
C LYS A 112 -0.49 -18.66 5.49
N GLU A 113 0.72 -18.78 5.98
CA GLU A 113 1.04 -19.65 7.11
C GLU A 113 0.37 -19.21 8.42
N ALA A 114 -0.08 -17.94 8.49
CA ALA A 114 -0.66 -17.36 9.69
C ALA A 114 -2.05 -16.74 9.47
N THR A 115 -2.43 -16.35 8.26
CA THR A 115 -3.71 -15.71 7.97
C THR A 115 -4.10 -15.83 6.50
N GLU A 116 -5.41 -15.99 6.25
CA GLU A 116 -5.98 -15.83 4.90
C GLU A 116 -6.42 -14.38 4.60
N LYS A 117 -6.35 -13.47 5.61
CA LYS A 117 -6.79 -12.08 5.50
C LYS A 117 -5.66 -11.21 4.94
N ILE A 118 -5.38 -11.37 3.66
CA ILE A 118 -4.32 -10.66 2.94
C ILE A 118 -4.97 -9.82 1.84
N PHE A 119 -4.58 -8.55 1.77
CA PHE A 119 -5.14 -7.54 0.90
C PHE A 119 -4.05 -6.98 0.00
N LEU A 120 -4.27 -6.97 -1.31
CA LEU A 120 -3.39 -6.31 -2.26
C LEU A 120 -3.98 -4.96 -2.66
N ILE A 121 -3.27 -3.88 -2.37
CA ILE A 121 -3.70 -2.52 -2.70
C ILE A 121 -3.08 -2.11 -4.03
N SER A 122 -3.89 -1.61 -4.95
CA SER A 122 -3.41 -1.15 -6.25
C SER A 122 -2.44 0.04 -6.11
N ILE A 123 -1.51 0.13 -7.04
CA ILE A 123 -0.61 1.27 -7.19
C ILE A 123 -1.43 2.48 -7.64
N LEU A 124 -1.28 3.61 -6.98
CA LEU A 124 -1.96 4.86 -7.34
C LEU A 124 -1.50 5.40 -8.70
N PRO A 125 -2.36 6.15 -9.41
CA PRO A 125 -1.93 6.86 -10.60
C PRO A 125 -0.97 8.00 -10.22
N ILE A 126 -0.05 8.33 -11.11
CA ILE A 126 0.73 9.57 -11.05
C ILE A 126 0.00 10.69 -11.80
N SER A 127 0.39 11.95 -11.55
CA SER A 127 -0.11 13.08 -12.32
C SER A 127 0.22 12.93 -13.81
N SER A 128 -0.71 13.36 -14.65
CA SER A 128 -0.51 13.41 -16.11
C SER A 128 0.68 14.32 -16.52
N LYS A 129 1.07 15.24 -15.64
CA LYS A 129 2.21 16.15 -15.88
C LYS A 129 3.57 15.46 -15.90
N ILE A 130 3.67 14.31 -15.21
CA ILE A 130 4.93 13.54 -15.11
C ILE A 130 4.85 12.17 -15.81
N ASP A 131 3.76 11.89 -16.52
CA ASP A 131 3.61 10.66 -17.30
C ASP A 131 4.65 10.64 -18.43
N GLY A 132 5.57 9.68 -18.40
CA GLY A 132 6.66 9.58 -19.36
C GLY A 132 7.74 10.67 -19.24
N VAL A 133 7.86 11.30 -18.07
CA VAL A 133 8.88 12.33 -17.81
C VAL A 133 9.84 11.85 -16.71
N ILE A 134 11.13 12.14 -16.87
CA ILE A 134 12.12 11.87 -15.81
C ILE A 134 11.92 12.88 -14.67
N SER A 135 11.66 12.36 -13.47
CA SER A 135 11.49 13.18 -12.27
C SER A 135 12.80 13.81 -11.80
N SER A 136 12.73 14.74 -10.85
CA SER A 136 13.90 15.35 -10.20
C SER A 136 14.79 14.32 -9.47
N THR A 137 14.25 13.14 -9.15
CA THR A 137 14.98 12.03 -8.53
C THR A 137 15.54 11.04 -9.56
N GLY A 138 15.51 11.35 -10.84
CA GLY A 138 16.02 10.51 -11.92
C GLY A 138 15.10 9.36 -12.33
N LYS A 139 13.95 9.21 -11.66
CA LYS A 139 13.00 8.11 -11.93
C LYS A 139 12.03 8.46 -13.06
N PHE A 140 11.93 7.57 -14.03
CA PHE A 140 10.93 7.62 -15.11
C PHE A 140 9.79 6.65 -14.80
N ARG A 141 8.55 7.11 -14.91
CA ARG A 141 7.34 6.31 -14.71
C ARG A 141 6.31 6.63 -15.77
N THR A 142 5.43 5.68 -16.08
CA THR A 142 4.30 5.92 -16.96
C THR A 142 3.01 5.39 -16.36
N ILE A 143 1.88 6.04 -16.67
CA ILE A 143 0.54 5.57 -16.32
C ILE A 143 0.31 4.16 -16.89
N LYS A 144 0.81 3.90 -18.11
CA LYS A 144 0.75 2.58 -18.73
C LYS A 144 1.46 1.51 -17.89
N ALA A 145 2.67 1.79 -17.40
CA ALA A 145 3.40 0.84 -16.55
C ALA A 145 2.65 0.57 -15.24
N ILE A 146 2.05 1.61 -14.64
CA ILE A 146 1.21 1.46 -13.44
C ILE A 146 0.05 0.51 -13.71
N GLN A 147 -0.66 0.68 -14.82
CA GLN A 147 -1.76 -0.20 -15.21
C GLN A 147 -1.29 -1.65 -15.40
N GLU A 148 -0.16 -1.86 -16.06
CA GLU A 148 0.40 -3.19 -16.27
C GLU A 148 0.79 -3.89 -14.96
N TYR A 149 1.36 -3.16 -13.98
CA TYR A 149 1.68 -3.72 -12.65
C TYR A 149 0.41 -3.94 -11.80
N ASN A 150 -0.60 -3.08 -11.95
CA ASN A 150 -1.90 -3.30 -11.31
C ASN A 150 -2.61 -4.56 -11.84
N GLU A 151 -2.48 -4.87 -13.13
CA GLU A 151 -2.98 -6.14 -13.67
C GLU A 151 -2.23 -7.35 -13.06
N VAL A 152 -0.93 -7.25 -12.78
CA VAL A 152 -0.20 -8.29 -12.03
C VAL A 152 -0.78 -8.48 -10.64
N LEU A 153 -1.04 -7.39 -9.88
CA LEU A 153 -1.66 -7.45 -8.55
C LEU A 153 -3.04 -8.09 -8.58
N LYS A 154 -3.88 -7.65 -9.52
CA LYS A 154 -5.24 -8.16 -9.69
C LYS A 154 -5.27 -9.66 -10.00
N ASN A 155 -4.38 -10.10 -10.90
CA ASN A 155 -4.24 -11.51 -11.23
C ASN A 155 -3.70 -12.31 -10.04
N LEU A 156 -2.71 -11.81 -9.31
CA LEU A 156 -2.21 -12.44 -8.09
C LEU A 156 -3.29 -12.59 -7.01
N ALA A 157 -4.11 -11.56 -6.80
CA ALA A 157 -5.23 -11.64 -5.88
C ALA A 157 -6.20 -12.76 -6.28
N LYS A 158 -6.59 -12.79 -7.57
CA LYS A 158 -7.47 -13.83 -8.11
C LYS A 158 -6.87 -15.24 -7.99
N GLU A 159 -5.60 -15.41 -8.38
CA GLU A 159 -4.88 -16.70 -8.33
C GLU A 159 -4.78 -17.25 -6.89
N ASN A 160 -4.75 -16.39 -5.89
CA ASN A 160 -4.58 -16.75 -4.49
C ASN A 160 -5.85 -16.66 -3.63
N GLY A 161 -6.99 -16.24 -4.20
CA GLY A 161 -8.24 -16.03 -3.46
C GLY A 161 -8.19 -14.87 -2.47
N LEU A 162 -7.41 -13.82 -2.79
CA LEU A 162 -7.22 -12.64 -1.95
C LEU A 162 -8.11 -11.49 -2.42
N GLU A 163 -8.33 -10.52 -1.53
CA GLU A 163 -9.03 -9.28 -1.87
C GLU A 163 -8.06 -8.29 -2.54
N PHE A 164 -8.45 -7.77 -3.71
CA PHE A 164 -7.77 -6.68 -4.41
C PHE A 164 -8.51 -5.38 -4.13
N ILE A 165 -7.81 -4.40 -3.58
CA ILE A 165 -8.37 -3.09 -3.24
C ILE A 165 -7.99 -2.10 -4.35
N ASP A 166 -8.95 -1.74 -5.17
CA ASP A 166 -8.76 -0.84 -6.32
C ASP A 166 -8.79 0.64 -5.90
N THR A 167 -7.70 1.12 -5.34
CA THR A 167 -7.51 2.55 -5.07
C THR A 167 -7.16 3.33 -6.34
N TYR A 168 -6.60 2.66 -7.37
CA TYR A 168 -6.23 3.29 -8.65
C TYR A 168 -7.44 3.92 -9.34
N SER A 169 -8.50 3.14 -9.55
CA SER A 169 -9.70 3.62 -10.26
C SER A 169 -10.38 4.78 -9.53
N VAL A 170 -10.40 4.72 -8.18
CA VAL A 170 -10.98 5.80 -7.36
C VAL A 170 -10.19 7.11 -7.49
N PHE A 171 -8.86 7.02 -7.64
CA PHE A 171 -7.97 8.18 -7.78
C PHE A 171 -7.90 8.73 -9.20
N PHE A 172 -8.13 7.90 -10.22
CA PHE A 172 -7.71 8.18 -11.60
C PHE A 172 -8.23 9.52 -12.14
N ASP A 173 -9.52 9.78 -11.94
CA ASP A 173 -10.17 11.01 -12.47
C ASP A 173 -9.87 12.25 -11.62
N THR A 174 -9.52 12.07 -10.35
CA THR A 174 -9.29 13.16 -9.38
C THR A 174 -7.82 13.27 -8.93
N LYS A 175 -6.91 12.56 -9.60
CA LYS A 175 -5.50 12.47 -9.19
C LYS A 175 -4.79 13.81 -9.07
N GLU A 176 -5.11 14.76 -9.94
CA GLU A 176 -4.47 16.09 -9.92
C GLU A 176 -4.79 16.88 -8.63
N ASP A 177 -5.97 16.65 -8.03
CA ASP A 177 -6.40 17.29 -6.79
C ASP A 177 -5.95 16.54 -5.53
N ASN A 178 -5.66 15.23 -5.67
CA ASN A 178 -5.35 14.31 -4.58
C ASN A 178 -3.86 13.97 -4.46
N LEU A 179 -3.03 14.44 -5.38
CA LEU A 179 -1.57 14.27 -5.33
C LEU A 179 -0.89 15.51 -4.78
N SER A 180 0.25 15.32 -4.14
CA SER A 180 1.13 16.38 -3.67
C SER A 180 1.85 17.05 -4.85
N LYS A 181 2.60 18.11 -4.57
CA LYS A 181 3.35 18.87 -5.58
C LYS A 181 4.40 18.08 -6.36
N ASP A 182 4.80 16.92 -5.83
CA ASP A 182 5.75 16.01 -6.52
C ASP A 182 5.05 15.11 -7.55
N SER A 183 3.70 15.14 -7.60
CA SER A 183 2.89 14.46 -8.59
C SER A 183 2.89 12.91 -8.48
N VAL A 184 3.41 12.36 -7.39
CA VAL A 184 3.47 10.91 -7.10
C VAL A 184 2.76 10.56 -5.80
N HIS A 185 3.08 11.28 -4.72
CA HIS A 185 2.54 10.98 -3.40
C HIS A 185 1.17 11.63 -3.19
N PRO A 186 0.26 10.97 -2.47
CA PRO A 186 -0.99 11.60 -2.06
C PRO A 186 -0.75 12.84 -1.19
N ASN A 187 -1.57 13.86 -1.36
CA ASN A 187 -1.71 14.94 -0.38
C ASN A 187 -2.69 14.54 0.72
N GLU A 188 -3.03 15.46 1.63
CA GLU A 188 -3.94 15.20 2.76
C GLU A 188 -5.30 14.64 2.28
N LYS A 189 -5.85 15.19 1.20
CA LYS A 189 -7.13 14.71 0.61
C LYS A 189 -6.99 13.30 0.04
N GLY A 190 -5.89 13.04 -0.64
CA GLY A 190 -5.58 11.72 -1.17
C GLY A 190 -5.40 10.69 -0.06
N CYS A 191 -4.68 11.03 1.00
CA CYS A 191 -4.54 10.17 2.18
C CYS A 191 -5.88 9.90 2.85
N GLN A 192 -6.74 10.91 2.98
CA GLN A 192 -8.09 10.72 3.51
C GLN A 192 -8.91 9.77 2.65
N LEU A 193 -8.85 9.91 1.32
CA LEU A 193 -9.57 9.05 0.39
C LEU A 193 -9.14 7.58 0.51
N ILE A 194 -7.84 7.30 0.58
CA ILE A 194 -7.34 5.93 0.81
C ILE A 194 -7.81 5.41 2.15
N SER A 195 -7.73 6.23 3.19
CA SER A 195 -8.15 5.88 4.55
C SER A 195 -9.62 5.44 4.57
N GLU A 196 -10.53 6.17 3.93
CA GLU A 196 -11.95 5.82 3.88
C GLU A 196 -12.22 4.51 3.14
N ILE A 197 -11.49 4.22 2.08
CA ILE A 197 -11.60 2.95 1.36
C ILE A 197 -11.20 1.78 2.28
N ILE A 198 -10.04 1.87 2.95
CA ILE A 198 -9.52 0.81 3.81
C ILE A 198 -10.35 0.68 5.10
N LYS A 199 -10.84 1.78 5.63
CA LYS A 199 -11.69 1.83 6.83
C LYS A 199 -12.89 0.89 6.69
N SER A 200 -13.57 0.86 5.54
CA SER A 200 -14.72 -0.01 5.30
C SER A 200 -14.40 -1.51 5.46
N ILE A 201 -13.14 -1.89 5.28
CA ILE A 201 -12.65 -3.26 5.50
C ILE A 201 -12.40 -3.49 6.98
N ILE A 202 -11.73 -2.55 7.64
CA ILE A 202 -11.36 -2.66 9.08
C ILE A 202 -12.60 -2.66 9.97
N GLU A 203 -13.64 -1.92 9.61
CA GLU A 203 -14.90 -1.85 10.38
C GLU A 203 -15.57 -3.20 10.59
N LYS A 204 -15.29 -4.19 9.74
CA LYS A 204 -15.78 -5.56 9.92
C LYS A 204 -15.15 -6.28 11.13
N TYR A 205 -14.10 -5.69 11.72
CA TYR A 205 -13.31 -6.26 12.82
C TYR A 205 -13.37 -5.44 14.11
N LEU A 206 -14.02 -4.28 14.09
CA LEU A 206 -14.26 -3.40 15.23
C LEU A 206 -15.38 -3.87 16.18
#